data_172f2e6788f6c61425fe24098cf6ee26
#
_entry.id   172f2e6788f6c61425fe24098cf6ee26
#
_cell.length_a   1.000
_cell.length_b   1.000
_cell.length_c   1.000
_cell.angle_alpha   90.00
_cell.angle_beta   90.00
_cell.angle_gamma   90.00
#
_symmetry.space_group_name_H-M   'P 1'
#
loop_
_entity.id
_entity.type
_entity.pdbx_description
1 polymer ?
#
loop_
_entity_poly.entity_id
_entity_poly.type
_entity_poly.pdbx_seq_one_letter_code
_entity_poly.pdbx_strand_id
1 'polypeptide(L)'
;MEKPVQKIGLKHGSGGRAMRQLVEDVFLRLASPVDGIGLDALDDGAALRVGDRWLVITTDSHVVQPIFFPGGDIGRLSVSGTVNDLAMMGATEPLALTCAVILEEGFPRADLERIVASMREAAAEARAPVVTGDTKVMGKGEVDGIVMNTTGVALTERVVTDAGLRAGDRLIVTGSIGDHGMAIMSRRHDLRLDGDLRSDAAPVNGLVREALRAGGEDVVAMKDPTRGGVAGVLHEMAAKGKIGIVLEEGAVPIRDEVRAASEMVGIDPLLVANEGKA
;
A
#
# COMPACT_ATOMS: atom_id res chain seq x y z
N MET A 1 14.52 -36.95 14.42
CA MET A 1 14.77 -35.53 14.71
C MET A 1 13.53 -34.76 14.22
N GLU A 2 12.77 -34.23 15.17
CA GLU A 2 11.66 -33.33 14.82
C GLU A 2 12.20 -32.08 14.12
N LYS A 3 11.58 -31.69 13.01
CA LYS A 3 11.91 -30.40 12.37
C LYS A 3 11.59 -29.27 13.33
N PRO A 4 12.48 -28.29 13.50
CA PRO A 4 12.20 -27.16 14.37
C PRO A 4 10.91 -26.47 13.93
N VAL A 5 10.03 -26.15 14.89
CA VAL A 5 8.78 -25.43 14.62
C VAL A 5 9.12 -24.06 14.05
N GLN A 6 8.74 -23.82 12.80
CA GLN A 6 8.87 -22.51 12.19
C GLN A 6 7.82 -21.56 12.79
N LYS A 7 8.29 -20.44 13.36
CA LYS A 7 7.44 -19.38 13.91
C LYS A 7 7.38 -18.21 12.96
N ILE A 8 6.20 -17.60 12.87
CA ILE A 8 6.03 -16.32 12.15
C ILE A 8 6.75 -15.22 12.96
N GLY A 9 7.50 -14.39 12.26
CA GLY A 9 8.21 -13.25 12.84
C GLY A 9 8.06 -12.01 11.97
N LEU A 10 8.49 -10.85 12.44
CA LEU A 10 8.31 -9.54 11.77
C LEU A 10 8.77 -9.52 10.30
N LYS A 11 9.83 -10.25 9.96
CA LYS A 11 10.32 -10.35 8.58
C LYS A 11 9.27 -10.87 7.58
N HIS A 12 8.25 -11.59 8.05
CA HIS A 12 7.20 -12.14 7.20
C HIS A 12 6.07 -11.13 6.92
N GLY A 13 6.12 -9.93 7.52
CA GLY A 13 5.17 -8.84 7.27
C GLY A 13 5.83 -7.57 6.69
N SER A 14 7.16 -7.58 6.43
CA SER A 14 7.89 -6.39 6.02
C SER A 14 8.17 -6.29 4.51
N GLY A 15 7.52 -7.13 3.69
CA GLY A 15 7.83 -7.24 2.26
C GLY A 15 9.03 -8.16 1.99
N GLY A 16 9.38 -8.31 0.72
CA GLY A 16 10.52 -9.10 0.27
C GLY A 16 10.35 -10.62 0.37
N ARG A 17 11.46 -11.35 0.25
CA ARG A 17 11.45 -12.83 0.06
C ARG A 17 10.72 -13.60 1.15
N ALA A 18 10.89 -13.23 2.43
CA ALA A 18 10.30 -14.00 3.54
C ALA A 18 8.77 -13.88 3.56
N MET A 19 8.23 -12.70 3.27
CA MET A 19 6.78 -12.47 3.14
C MET A 19 6.24 -13.23 1.92
N ARG A 20 6.89 -13.08 0.77
CA ARG A 20 6.50 -13.78 -0.46
C ARG A 20 6.44 -15.29 -0.26
N GLN A 21 7.47 -15.88 0.34
CA GLN A 21 7.49 -17.31 0.64
C GLN A 21 6.33 -17.73 1.57
N LEU A 22 6.03 -16.92 2.60
CA LEU A 22 4.87 -17.18 3.47
C LEU A 22 3.56 -17.17 2.68
N VAL A 23 3.38 -16.19 1.80
CA VAL A 23 2.18 -16.07 0.96
C VAL A 23 2.08 -17.27 0.02
N GLU A 24 3.14 -17.63 -0.68
CA GLU A 24 3.19 -18.77 -1.60
C GLU A 24 2.95 -20.12 -0.89
N ASP A 25 3.58 -20.35 0.25
CA ASP A 25 3.52 -21.63 0.97
C ASP A 25 2.19 -21.83 1.72
N VAL A 26 1.55 -20.76 2.18
CA VAL A 26 0.39 -20.84 3.09
C VAL A 26 -0.87 -20.26 2.46
N PHE A 27 -0.84 -18.99 2.05
CA PHE A 27 -2.05 -18.27 1.67
C PHE A 27 -2.52 -18.59 0.25
N LEU A 28 -1.63 -18.91 -0.71
CA LEU A 28 -2.04 -19.33 -2.05
C LEU A 28 -2.84 -20.65 -2.07
N ARG A 29 -2.83 -21.40 -0.98
CA ARG A 29 -3.72 -22.58 -0.83
C ARG A 29 -5.20 -22.20 -0.75
N LEU A 30 -5.52 -20.93 -0.50
CA LEU A 30 -6.88 -20.40 -0.54
C LEU A 30 -7.32 -20.01 -1.96
N ALA A 31 -6.37 -19.93 -2.91
CA ALA A 31 -6.69 -19.55 -4.28
C ALA A 31 -7.70 -20.52 -4.89
N SER A 32 -8.72 -19.95 -5.50
CA SER A 32 -9.76 -20.68 -6.23
C SER A 32 -9.87 -20.12 -7.65
N PRO A 33 -10.18 -20.95 -8.65
CA PRO A 33 -10.40 -20.46 -10.00
C PRO A 33 -11.52 -19.42 -10.03
N VAL A 34 -11.26 -18.29 -10.68
CA VAL A 34 -12.24 -17.20 -10.88
C VAL A 34 -12.27 -16.81 -12.36
N ASP A 35 -13.38 -16.24 -12.80
CA ASP A 35 -13.42 -15.58 -14.11
C ASP A 35 -12.81 -14.18 -13.97
N GLY A 36 -11.48 -14.12 -14.10
CA GLY A 36 -10.73 -12.90 -13.93
C GLY A 36 -9.34 -13.08 -13.31
N ILE A 37 -8.94 -12.13 -12.50
CA ILE A 37 -7.67 -12.06 -11.78
C ILE A 37 -7.94 -12.37 -10.32
N GLY A 38 -7.40 -13.47 -9.83
CA GLY A 38 -7.62 -13.96 -8.47
C GLY A 38 -6.38 -13.81 -7.58
N LEU A 39 -6.45 -14.46 -6.42
CA LEU A 39 -5.40 -14.44 -5.40
C LEU A 39 -4.05 -14.96 -5.92
N ASP A 40 -4.07 -15.87 -6.87
CA ASP A 40 -2.88 -16.49 -7.48
C ASP A 40 -2.05 -15.53 -8.34
N ALA A 41 -2.64 -14.42 -8.79
CA ALA A 41 -1.93 -13.38 -9.51
C ALA A 41 -0.98 -12.57 -8.61
N LEU A 42 -1.25 -12.51 -7.30
CA LEU A 42 -0.51 -11.70 -6.32
C LEU A 42 -0.37 -10.23 -6.77
N ASP A 43 -1.45 -9.69 -7.32
CA ASP A 43 -1.58 -8.29 -7.72
C ASP A 43 -2.13 -7.44 -6.55
N ASP A 44 -2.25 -6.13 -6.71
CA ASP A 44 -2.75 -5.21 -5.67
C ASP A 44 -4.23 -5.42 -5.35
N GLY A 45 -4.96 -6.14 -6.20
CA GLY A 45 -6.34 -6.55 -5.97
C GLY A 45 -6.76 -7.72 -6.85
N ALA A 46 -7.97 -8.19 -6.61
CA ALA A 46 -8.65 -9.14 -7.49
C ALA A 46 -9.56 -8.40 -8.47
N ALA A 47 -9.71 -8.92 -9.70
CA ALA A 47 -10.64 -8.40 -10.70
C ALA A 47 -11.54 -9.52 -11.21
N LEU A 48 -12.85 -9.42 -10.98
CA LEU A 48 -13.85 -10.42 -11.36
C LEU A 48 -14.71 -9.88 -12.49
N ARG A 49 -15.03 -10.72 -13.47
CA ARG A 49 -15.90 -10.33 -14.57
C ARG A 49 -17.36 -10.17 -14.12
N VAL A 50 -17.93 -9.00 -14.39
CA VAL A 50 -19.34 -8.71 -14.09
C VAL A 50 -19.97 -8.06 -15.33
N GLY A 51 -20.62 -8.86 -16.16
CA GLY A 51 -21.12 -8.40 -17.44
C GLY A 51 -20.00 -7.96 -18.39
N ASP A 52 -20.05 -6.73 -18.85
CA ASP A 52 -19.05 -6.11 -19.72
C ASP A 52 -17.93 -5.36 -18.97
N ARG A 53 -18.00 -5.34 -17.64
CA ARG A 53 -17.05 -4.66 -16.76
C ARG A 53 -16.30 -5.63 -15.86
N TRP A 54 -15.32 -5.08 -15.16
CA TRP A 54 -14.57 -5.73 -14.10
C TRP A 54 -14.92 -5.14 -12.75
N LEU A 55 -15.26 -5.97 -11.79
CA LEU A 55 -15.33 -5.62 -10.37
C LEU A 55 -13.96 -5.83 -9.77
N VAL A 56 -13.31 -4.75 -9.37
CA VAL A 56 -12.03 -4.78 -8.63
C VAL A 56 -12.32 -4.76 -7.15
N ILE A 57 -11.64 -5.63 -6.41
CA ILE A 57 -11.76 -5.78 -4.96
C ILE A 57 -10.36 -5.86 -4.36
N THR A 58 -10.09 -5.07 -3.35
CA THR A 58 -8.88 -5.19 -2.51
C THR A 58 -9.23 -5.10 -1.04
N THR A 59 -8.36 -5.61 -0.18
CA THR A 59 -8.45 -5.45 1.28
C THR A 59 -7.06 -5.27 1.85
N ASP A 60 -6.90 -4.28 2.72
CA ASP A 60 -5.63 -3.99 3.36
C ASP A 60 -5.80 -3.77 4.87
N SER A 61 -4.81 -4.23 5.62
CA SER A 61 -4.76 -4.09 7.07
C SER A 61 -3.63 -3.16 7.47
N HIS A 62 -3.98 -2.13 8.23
CA HIS A 62 -3.08 -1.05 8.62
C HIS A 62 -2.73 -1.14 10.10
N VAL A 63 -1.43 -1.17 10.35
CA VAL A 63 -0.80 -1.06 11.66
C VAL A 63 0.40 -0.13 11.49
N VAL A 64 0.42 0.98 12.19
CA VAL A 64 1.52 1.95 12.14
C VAL A 64 1.82 2.51 13.52
N GLN A 65 3.09 2.61 13.87
CA GLN A 65 3.56 3.27 15.08
C GLN A 65 4.62 4.32 14.71
N PRO A 66 4.43 5.57 15.15
CA PRO A 66 3.28 6.10 15.89
C PRO A 66 2.00 6.19 15.01
N ILE A 67 0.82 6.12 15.63
CA ILE A 67 -0.47 6.20 14.93
C ILE A 67 -0.76 7.58 14.33
N PHE A 68 -0.14 8.62 14.88
CA PHE A 68 -0.09 9.99 14.35
C PHE A 68 1.33 10.34 13.98
N PHE A 69 1.54 10.75 12.74
CA PHE A 69 2.87 11.06 12.21
C PHE A 69 2.84 12.34 11.34
N PRO A 70 3.97 12.96 11.06
CA PRO A 70 4.00 14.09 10.15
C PRO A 70 3.43 13.72 8.78
N GLY A 71 2.43 14.43 8.32
CA GLY A 71 1.76 14.20 7.04
C GLY A 71 0.54 13.30 7.08
N GLY A 72 0.20 12.68 8.26
CA GLY A 72 -1.01 11.85 8.35
C GLY A 72 -1.18 11.11 9.66
N ASP A 73 -2.05 10.14 9.61
CA ASP A 73 -2.33 9.17 10.68
C ASP A 73 -2.85 7.86 10.09
N ILE A 74 -3.11 6.88 10.96
CA ILE A 74 -3.61 5.57 10.54
C ILE A 74 -4.96 5.65 9.80
N GLY A 75 -5.82 6.65 10.11
CA GLY A 75 -7.10 6.84 9.43
C GLY A 75 -6.94 7.29 7.98
N ARG A 76 -6.09 8.30 7.73
CA ARG A 76 -5.73 8.70 6.36
C ARG A 76 -5.05 7.56 5.61
N LEU A 77 -4.11 6.89 6.26
CA LEU A 77 -3.35 5.77 5.68
C LEU A 77 -4.29 4.64 5.24
N SER A 78 -5.27 4.25 6.08
CA SER A 78 -6.17 3.14 5.77
C SER A 78 -7.06 3.40 4.55
N VAL A 79 -7.50 4.64 4.35
CA VAL A 79 -8.25 5.00 3.14
C VAL A 79 -7.34 5.05 1.92
N SER A 80 -6.19 5.73 2.05
CA SER A 80 -5.28 5.93 0.93
C SER A 80 -4.75 4.61 0.39
N GLY A 81 -4.28 3.69 1.24
CA GLY A 81 -3.74 2.39 0.81
C GLY A 81 -4.76 1.61 -0.01
N THR A 82 -5.96 1.40 0.54
CA THR A 82 -7.01 0.65 -0.17
C THR A 82 -7.46 1.31 -1.48
N VAL A 83 -7.56 2.65 -1.51
CA VAL A 83 -7.91 3.37 -2.74
C VAL A 83 -6.79 3.28 -3.78
N ASN A 84 -5.55 3.32 -3.33
CA ASN A 84 -4.38 3.22 -4.20
C ASN A 84 -4.29 1.83 -4.85
N ASP A 85 -4.52 0.75 -4.10
CA ASP A 85 -4.62 -0.61 -4.65
C ASP A 85 -5.67 -0.71 -5.76
N LEU A 86 -6.89 -0.18 -5.52
CA LEU A 86 -7.92 -0.15 -6.56
C LEU A 86 -7.44 0.60 -7.80
N ALA A 87 -6.76 1.74 -7.61
CA ALA A 87 -6.25 2.56 -8.70
C ALA A 87 -5.14 1.84 -9.47
N MET A 88 -4.25 1.09 -8.81
CA MET A 88 -3.21 0.28 -9.48
C MET A 88 -3.82 -0.78 -10.40
N MET A 89 -4.99 -1.30 -10.04
CA MET A 89 -5.76 -2.23 -10.90
C MET A 89 -6.54 -1.51 -12.02
N GLY A 90 -6.36 -0.20 -12.22
CA GLY A 90 -7.07 0.60 -13.22
C GLY A 90 -8.48 1.05 -12.80
N ALA A 91 -8.89 0.80 -11.56
CA ALA A 91 -10.20 1.14 -11.04
C ALA A 91 -10.14 2.43 -10.20
N THR A 92 -10.15 3.57 -10.83
CA THR A 92 -9.87 4.89 -10.23
C THR A 92 -11.08 5.57 -9.60
N GLU A 93 -12.26 4.98 -9.70
CA GLU A 93 -13.51 5.51 -9.11
C GLU A 93 -14.09 4.50 -8.11
N PRO A 94 -13.67 4.55 -6.85
CA PRO A 94 -14.17 3.62 -5.83
C PRO A 94 -15.69 3.74 -5.68
N LEU A 95 -16.39 2.60 -5.70
CA LEU A 95 -17.83 2.55 -5.41
C LEU A 95 -18.10 2.64 -3.92
N ALA A 96 -17.30 1.93 -3.14
CA ALA A 96 -17.45 1.86 -1.70
C ALA A 96 -16.18 1.37 -1.02
N LEU A 97 -16.01 1.81 0.23
CA LEU A 97 -15.10 1.22 1.19
C LEU A 97 -15.87 0.62 2.36
N THR A 98 -15.30 -0.42 2.97
CA THR A 98 -15.68 -0.85 4.31
C THR A 98 -14.54 -0.53 5.29
N CYS A 99 -14.83 -0.45 6.60
CA CYS A 99 -13.79 -0.29 7.60
C CYS A 99 -14.10 -1.15 8.83
N ALA A 100 -13.23 -2.09 9.13
CA ALA A 100 -13.23 -2.81 10.40
C ALA A 100 -12.12 -2.25 11.30
N VAL A 101 -12.47 -2.00 12.57
CA VAL A 101 -11.56 -1.44 13.56
C VAL A 101 -11.45 -2.38 14.76
N ILE A 102 -10.23 -2.72 15.13
CA ILE A 102 -9.91 -3.50 16.34
C ILE A 102 -9.17 -2.58 17.30
N LEU A 103 -9.70 -2.40 18.50
CA LEU A 103 -9.19 -1.48 19.52
C LEU A 103 -8.73 -2.26 20.74
N GLU A 104 -7.64 -1.81 21.35
CA GLU A 104 -7.26 -2.25 22.68
C GLU A 104 -8.15 -1.57 23.73
N GLU A 105 -8.56 -2.29 24.78
CA GLU A 105 -9.22 -1.71 25.95
C GLU A 105 -8.37 -0.57 26.54
N GLY A 106 -9.01 0.60 26.74
CA GLY A 106 -8.32 1.80 27.20
C GLY A 106 -7.77 2.71 26.09
N PHE A 107 -7.99 2.37 24.82
CA PHE A 107 -7.65 3.27 23.73
C PHE A 107 -8.37 4.63 23.87
N PRO A 108 -7.67 5.78 23.79
CA PRO A 108 -8.27 7.08 24.02
C PRO A 108 -9.37 7.40 23.00
N ARG A 109 -10.57 7.68 23.47
CA ARG A 109 -11.70 8.04 22.60
C ARG A 109 -11.42 9.28 21.73
N ALA A 110 -10.72 10.27 22.26
CA ALA A 110 -10.35 11.48 21.51
C ALA A 110 -9.42 11.17 20.32
N ASP A 111 -8.51 10.21 20.48
CA ASP A 111 -7.64 9.76 19.40
C ASP A 111 -8.43 9.00 18.31
N LEU A 112 -9.40 8.16 18.72
CA LEU A 112 -10.29 7.50 17.77
C LEU A 112 -11.14 8.52 16.99
N GLU A 113 -11.69 9.53 17.65
CA GLU A 113 -12.46 10.60 17.01
C GLU A 113 -11.62 11.38 16.00
N ARG A 114 -10.35 11.65 16.32
CA ARG A 114 -9.38 12.28 15.42
C ARG A 114 -9.07 11.39 14.21
N ILE A 115 -8.84 10.10 14.42
CA ILE A 115 -8.59 9.12 13.35
C ILE A 115 -9.79 9.05 12.40
N VAL A 116 -11.00 8.98 12.92
CA VAL A 116 -12.24 8.95 12.12
C VAL A 116 -12.44 10.24 11.32
N ALA A 117 -12.09 11.40 11.89
CA ALA A 117 -12.13 12.68 11.17
C ALA A 117 -11.15 12.68 9.98
N SER A 118 -9.90 12.25 10.20
CA SER A 118 -8.89 12.13 9.15
C SER A 118 -9.29 11.12 8.06
N MET A 119 -9.86 9.99 8.47
CA MET A 119 -10.40 8.99 7.53
C MET A 119 -11.50 9.59 6.65
N ARG A 120 -12.42 10.37 7.24
CA ARG A 120 -13.48 11.04 6.49
C ARG A 120 -12.94 12.04 5.48
N GLU A 121 -11.90 12.80 5.84
CA GLU A 121 -11.24 13.75 4.93
C GLU A 121 -10.59 13.03 3.75
N ALA A 122 -9.83 11.96 4.00
CA ALA A 122 -9.21 11.16 2.95
C ALA A 122 -10.25 10.48 2.04
N ALA A 123 -11.34 9.97 2.60
CA ALA A 123 -12.45 9.38 1.83
C ALA A 123 -13.15 10.41 0.92
N ALA A 124 -13.32 11.65 1.40
CA ALA A 124 -13.87 12.74 0.60
C ALA A 124 -12.91 13.15 -0.53
N GLU A 125 -11.60 13.24 -0.26
CA GLU A 125 -10.56 13.52 -1.24
C GLU A 125 -10.54 12.46 -2.35
N ALA A 126 -10.59 11.18 -1.98
CA ALA A 126 -10.64 10.04 -2.89
C ALA A 126 -11.99 9.87 -3.60
N ARG A 127 -13.06 10.52 -3.15
CA ARG A 127 -14.45 10.26 -3.52
C ARG A 127 -14.85 8.79 -3.29
N ALA A 128 -14.38 8.22 -2.19
CA ALA A 128 -14.53 6.81 -1.82
C ALA A 128 -15.40 6.71 -0.56
N PRO A 129 -16.74 6.54 -0.66
CA PRO A 129 -17.61 6.52 0.51
C PRO A 129 -17.38 5.28 1.36
N VAL A 130 -17.22 5.45 2.67
CA VAL A 130 -17.24 4.35 3.64
C VAL A 130 -18.70 4.01 3.94
N VAL A 131 -19.15 2.81 3.57
CA VAL A 131 -20.57 2.44 3.58
C VAL A 131 -20.94 1.48 4.71
N THR A 132 -19.98 0.75 5.25
CA THR A 132 -20.20 -0.19 6.36
C THR A 132 -18.90 -0.49 7.08
N GLY A 133 -18.97 -1.14 8.23
CA GLY A 133 -17.80 -1.52 9.00
C GLY A 133 -18.13 -2.43 10.16
N ASP A 134 -17.11 -2.79 10.94
CA ASP A 134 -17.21 -3.55 12.18
C ASP A 134 -16.31 -2.95 13.25
N THR A 135 -16.59 -3.18 14.52
CA THR A 135 -15.76 -2.73 15.63
C THR A 135 -15.59 -3.84 16.64
N LYS A 136 -14.35 -4.13 17.01
CA LYS A 136 -13.98 -5.04 18.10
C LYS A 136 -13.20 -4.28 19.16
N VAL A 137 -13.45 -4.57 20.41
CA VAL A 137 -12.60 -4.15 21.52
C VAL A 137 -12.02 -5.41 22.17
N MET A 138 -10.70 -5.46 22.25
CA MET A 138 -9.96 -6.57 22.84
C MET A 138 -9.38 -6.16 24.19
N GLY A 139 -9.09 -7.13 25.03
CA GLY A 139 -8.48 -6.89 26.33
C GLY A 139 -7.07 -6.30 26.23
N LYS A 140 -6.61 -5.67 27.28
CA LYS A 140 -5.30 -5.01 27.31
C LYS A 140 -4.16 -6.02 27.07
N GLY A 141 -3.28 -5.69 26.09
CA GLY A 141 -2.17 -6.55 25.68
C GLY A 141 -2.54 -7.65 24.68
N GLU A 142 -3.80 -7.72 24.24
CA GLU A 142 -4.25 -8.65 23.19
C GLU A 142 -4.10 -8.07 21.78
N VAL A 143 -4.01 -6.75 21.67
CA VAL A 143 -3.69 -6.00 20.45
C VAL A 143 -2.89 -4.76 20.82
N ASP A 144 -2.04 -4.24 19.94
CA ASP A 144 -1.26 -3.04 20.19
C ASP A 144 -2.04 -1.80 19.73
N GLY A 145 -2.82 -1.22 20.65
CA GLY A 145 -3.57 0.01 20.46
C GLY A 145 -4.73 -0.12 19.46
N ILE A 146 -4.45 -0.01 18.17
CA ILE A 146 -5.45 -0.03 17.10
C ILE A 146 -4.95 -0.76 15.85
N VAL A 147 -5.83 -1.57 15.26
CA VAL A 147 -5.70 -2.14 13.93
C VAL A 147 -6.90 -1.73 13.10
N MET A 148 -6.66 -1.26 11.89
CA MET A 148 -7.72 -0.92 10.93
C MET A 148 -7.60 -1.83 9.71
N ASN A 149 -8.74 -2.35 9.25
CA ASN A 149 -8.82 -3.05 7.98
C ASN A 149 -9.85 -2.35 7.10
N THR A 150 -9.45 -2.04 5.88
CA THR A 150 -10.35 -1.46 4.86
C THR A 150 -10.42 -2.39 3.67
N THR A 151 -11.63 -2.53 3.13
CA THR A 151 -11.87 -3.25 1.87
C THR A 151 -12.47 -2.26 0.89
N GLY A 152 -11.95 -2.24 -0.32
CA GLY A 152 -12.44 -1.37 -1.38
C GLY A 152 -13.03 -2.16 -2.53
N VAL A 153 -14.05 -1.59 -3.17
CA VAL A 153 -14.65 -2.11 -4.40
C VAL A 153 -14.82 -1.01 -5.43
N ALA A 154 -14.53 -1.33 -6.68
CA ALA A 154 -14.71 -0.41 -7.81
C ALA A 154 -15.05 -1.17 -9.09
N LEU A 155 -15.57 -0.48 -10.09
CA LEU A 155 -15.79 -1.02 -11.43
C LEU A 155 -14.87 -0.34 -12.43
N THR A 156 -14.30 -1.13 -13.36
CA THR A 156 -13.51 -0.60 -14.48
C THR A 156 -13.84 -1.35 -15.78
N GLU A 157 -13.63 -0.70 -16.90
CA GLU A 157 -13.74 -1.32 -18.23
C GLU A 157 -12.42 -2.02 -18.60
N ARG A 158 -11.29 -1.55 -18.03
CA ARG A 158 -9.96 -2.06 -18.29
C ARG A 158 -9.21 -2.29 -16.98
N VAL A 159 -8.73 -3.50 -16.81
CA VAL A 159 -7.81 -3.83 -15.72
C VAL A 159 -6.37 -3.58 -16.18
N VAL A 160 -5.58 -2.95 -15.34
CA VAL A 160 -4.12 -2.86 -15.48
C VAL A 160 -3.51 -3.70 -14.37
N THR A 161 -2.52 -4.51 -14.69
CA THR A 161 -1.83 -5.40 -13.73
C THR A 161 -0.38 -5.00 -13.58
N ASP A 162 0.29 -5.52 -12.59
CA ASP A 162 1.72 -5.33 -12.40
C ASP A 162 2.59 -6.24 -13.30
N ALA A 163 1.98 -7.12 -14.10
CA ALA A 163 2.67 -8.09 -14.95
C ALA A 163 2.84 -7.64 -16.42
N GLY A 164 2.32 -6.48 -16.80
CA GLY A 164 2.25 -6.03 -18.20
C GLY A 164 3.55 -5.53 -18.82
N LEU A 165 4.65 -5.45 -18.06
CA LEU A 165 5.93 -4.87 -18.50
C LEU A 165 6.55 -5.57 -19.71
N ARG A 166 7.12 -4.79 -20.62
CA ARG A 166 7.81 -5.25 -21.84
C ARG A 166 9.19 -4.60 -21.97
N ALA A 167 10.08 -5.25 -22.69
CA ALA A 167 11.39 -4.68 -23.01
C ALA A 167 11.23 -3.39 -23.82
N GLY A 168 11.87 -2.33 -23.37
CA GLY A 168 11.78 -0.99 -23.98
C GLY A 168 10.79 -0.05 -23.29
N ASP A 169 9.98 -0.53 -22.35
CA ASP A 169 9.10 0.32 -21.54
C ASP A 169 9.92 1.26 -20.65
N ARG A 170 9.31 2.36 -20.28
CA ARG A 170 9.86 3.35 -19.35
C ARG A 170 9.13 3.31 -18.05
N LEU A 171 9.87 3.47 -16.95
CA LEU A 171 9.30 3.61 -15.62
C LEU A 171 9.03 5.08 -15.33
N ILE A 172 7.86 5.35 -14.78
CA ILE A 172 7.46 6.67 -14.31
C ILE A 172 7.09 6.51 -12.83
N VAL A 173 7.66 7.36 -11.99
CA VAL A 173 7.25 7.51 -10.60
C VAL A 173 6.58 8.87 -10.42
N THR A 174 5.48 8.90 -9.67
CA THR A 174 4.62 10.08 -9.57
C THR A 174 5.10 11.13 -8.56
N GLY A 175 6.30 11.01 -8.04
CA GLY A 175 6.91 11.99 -7.13
C GLY A 175 8.15 11.45 -6.44
N SER A 176 8.61 12.16 -5.38
CA SER A 176 9.74 11.74 -4.56
C SER A 176 9.44 10.45 -3.81
N ILE A 177 10.47 9.63 -3.60
CA ILE A 177 10.34 8.35 -2.90
C ILE A 177 10.99 8.40 -1.51
N GLY A 178 10.53 7.48 -0.63
CA GLY A 178 11.05 7.31 0.72
C GLY A 178 10.42 8.22 1.77
N ASP A 179 9.52 9.11 1.38
CA ASP A 179 8.92 10.12 2.28
C ASP A 179 8.17 9.47 3.45
N HIS A 180 7.25 8.52 3.20
CA HIS A 180 6.48 7.85 4.26
C HIS A 180 7.39 7.10 5.21
N GLY A 181 8.17 6.16 4.69
CA GLY A 181 9.00 5.30 5.53
C GLY A 181 9.99 6.08 6.38
N MET A 182 10.64 7.12 5.81
CA MET A 182 11.57 7.96 6.55
C MET A 182 10.88 8.87 7.56
N ALA A 183 9.67 9.38 7.28
CA ALA A 183 8.88 10.12 8.26
C ALA A 183 8.51 9.25 9.48
N ILE A 184 8.11 8.00 9.27
CA ILE A 184 7.83 7.05 10.35
C ILE A 184 9.11 6.69 11.13
N MET A 185 10.20 6.35 10.44
CA MET A 185 11.47 5.97 11.05
C MET A 185 12.08 7.12 11.85
N SER A 186 12.00 8.35 11.33
CA SER A 186 12.44 9.56 12.04
C SER A 186 11.73 9.70 13.40
N ARG A 187 10.42 9.47 13.44
CA ARG A 187 9.66 9.51 14.70
C ARG A 187 9.98 8.36 15.63
N ARG A 188 10.16 7.14 15.11
CA ARG A 188 10.54 5.97 15.92
C ARG A 188 11.90 6.11 16.59
N HIS A 189 12.83 6.77 15.92
CA HIS A 189 14.21 6.95 16.39
C HIS A 189 14.48 8.33 17.00
N ASP A 190 13.42 9.16 17.16
CA ASP A 190 13.53 10.55 17.66
C ASP A 190 14.62 11.36 16.94
N LEU A 191 14.70 11.21 15.61
CA LEU A 191 15.68 11.92 14.81
C LEU A 191 15.32 13.42 14.75
N ARG A 192 16.32 14.26 15.03
CA ARG A 192 16.22 15.71 14.85
C ARG A 192 16.75 16.07 13.47
N LEU A 193 15.85 16.27 12.55
CA LEU A 193 16.16 16.66 11.18
C LEU A 193 15.77 18.12 10.97
N ASP A 194 16.66 18.86 10.33
CA ASP A 194 16.29 20.16 9.77
C ASP A 194 15.46 19.92 8.50
N GLY A 195 14.32 20.61 8.39
CA GLY A 195 13.43 20.47 7.25
C GLY A 195 12.05 19.86 7.59
N ASP A 196 11.21 19.70 6.58
CA ASP A 196 9.83 19.23 6.70
C ASP A 196 9.69 17.81 6.13
N LEU A 197 10.23 16.83 6.86
CA LEU A 197 10.05 15.41 6.50
C LEU A 197 8.65 14.96 6.91
N ARG A 198 7.80 14.72 5.91
CA ARG A 198 6.42 14.28 6.08
C ARG A 198 6.12 13.06 5.23
N SER A 199 5.24 12.20 5.74
CA SER A 199 4.63 11.14 4.95
C SER A 199 3.90 11.71 3.74
N ASP A 200 3.97 10.97 2.65
CA ASP A 200 3.25 11.20 1.41
C ASP A 200 1.85 10.55 1.38
N ALA A 201 1.38 9.96 2.50
CA ALA A 201 0.10 9.26 2.57
C ALA A 201 -1.06 10.08 1.98
N ALA A 202 -1.50 9.67 0.80
CA ALA A 202 -2.55 10.35 0.02
C ALA A 202 -3.19 9.40 -0.98
N PRO A 203 -4.49 9.57 -1.31
CA PRO A 203 -5.12 8.84 -2.39
C PRO A 203 -4.58 9.33 -3.75
N VAL A 204 -4.10 8.40 -4.58
CA VAL A 204 -3.56 8.67 -5.92
C VAL A 204 -4.54 8.38 -7.06
N ASN A 205 -5.75 7.93 -6.76
CA ASN A 205 -6.74 7.53 -7.77
C ASN A 205 -7.07 8.65 -8.79
N GLY A 206 -7.10 9.90 -8.34
CA GLY A 206 -7.29 11.06 -9.23
C GLY A 206 -6.12 11.22 -10.21
N LEU A 207 -4.89 11.10 -9.72
CA LEU A 207 -3.67 11.18 -10.53
C LEU A 207 -3.60 10.03 -11.54
N VAL A 208 -3.85 8.79 -11.07
CA VAL A 208 -3.85 7.58 -11.90
C VAL A 208 -4.91 7.68 -13.00
N ARG A 209 -6.10 8.19 -12.70
CA ARG A 209 -7.13 8.42 -13.71
C ARG A 209 -6.64 9.34 -14.82
N GLU A 210 -5.97 10.44 -14.49
CA GLU A 210 -5.40 11.34 -15.50
C GLU A 210 -4.26 10.68 -16.28
N ALA A 211 -3.41 9.87 -15.62
CA ALA A 211 -2.37 9.11 -16.29
C ALA A 211 -2.94 8.09 -17.29
N LEU A 212 -3.96 7.33 -16.89
CA LEU A 212 -4.65 6.38 -17.77
C LEU A 212 -5.37 7.09 -18.93
N ARG A 213 -5.97 8.27 -18.67
CA ARG A 213 -6.61 9.07 -19.73
C ARG A 213 -5.60 9.58 -20.74
N ALA A 214 -4.41 10.00 -20.29
CA ALA A 214 -3.37 10.55 -21.16
C ALA A 214 -2.58 9.47 -21.91
N GLY A 215 -2.24 8.38 -21.23
CA GLY A 215 -1.42 7.30 -21.77
C GLY A 215 -2.22 6.18 -22.45
N GLY A 216 -3.51 6.04 -22.15
CA GLY A 216 -4.35 5.01 -22.78
C GLY A 216 -3.75 3.61 -22.66
N GLU A 217 -3.68 2.91 -23.78
CA GLU A 217 -3.12 1.55 -23.88
C GLU A 217 -1.60 1.49 -23.62
N ASP A 218 -0.89 2.61 -23.67
CA ASP A 218 0.56 2.68 -23.40
C ASP A 218 0.88 2.56 -21.90
N VAL A 219 -0.10 2.75 -21.01
CA VAL A 219 0.05 2.39 -19.59
C VAL A 219 -0.17 0.89 -19.46
N VAL A 220 0.90 0.11 -19.44
CA VAL A 220 0.85 -1.36 -19.53
C VAL A 220 0.94 -2.06 -18.17
N ALA A 221 1.48 -1.39 -17.16
CA ALA A 221 1.59 -1.92 -15.80
C ALA A 221 1.61 -0.78 -14.79
N MET A 222 1.04 -1.02 -13.61
CA MET A 222 1.07 -0.08 -12.47
C MET A 222 1.25 -0.85 -11.18
N LYS A 223 1.88 -0.22 -10.19
CA LYS A 223 1.97 -0.71 -8.83
C LYS A 223 2.38 0.42 -7.89
N ASP A 224 1.83 0.45 -6.68
CA ASP A 224 2.26 1.39 -5.66
C ASP A 224 3.44 0.84 -4.85
N PRO A 225 4.47 1.66 -4.59
CA PRO A 225 5.69 1.22 -3.93
C PRO A 225 5.55 1.25 -2.39
N THR A 226 4.64 0.47 -1.83
CA THR A 226 4.41 0.32 -0.39
C THR A 226 5.48 -0.54 0.29
N ARG A 227 5.15 -1.67 0.89
CA ARG A 227 6.10 -2.53 1.60
C ARG A 227 7.21 -3.06 0.70
N GLY A 228 8.46 -2.87 1.13
CA GLY A 228 9.64 -3.20 0.32
C GLY A 228 10.07 -2.09 -0.62
N GLY A 229 9.29 -0.98 -0.68
CA GLY A 229 9.60 0.21 -1.45
C GLY A 229 9.68 -0.04 -2.96
N VAL A 230 10.23 0.92 -3.67
CA VAL A 230 10.42 0.85 -5.13
C VAL A 230 11.25 -0.37 -5.53
N ALA A 231 12.29 -0.72 -4.78
CA ALA A 231 13.13 -1.88 -5.09
C ALA A 231 12.34 -3.19 -5.01
N GLY A 232 11.49 -3.37 -4.00
CA GLY A 232 10.63 -4.54 -3.85
C GLY A 232 9.64 -4.67 -5.00
N VAL A 233 8.92 -3.61 -5.29
CA VAL A 233 7.92 -3.55 -6.36
C VAL A 233 8.55 -3.85 -7.73
N LEU A 234 9.64 -3.19 -8.08
CA LEU A 234 10.30 -3.43 -9.36
C LEU A 234 10.86 -4.85 -9.50
N HIS A 235 11.30 -5.44 -8.37
CA HIS A 235 11.70 -6.85 -8.38
C HIS A 235 10.52 -7.79 -8.67
N GLU A 236 9.36 -7.53 -8.07
CA GLU A 236 8.14 -8.31 -8.30
C GLU A 236 7.63 -8.18 -9.73
N MET A 237 7.54 -6.95 -10.24
CA MET A 237 7.11 -6.66 -11.61
C MET A 237 8.08 -7.29 -12.65
N ALA A 238 9.40 -7.19 -12.42
CA ALA A 238 10.41 -7.82 -13.27
C ALA A 238 10.27 -9.34 -13.31
N ALA A 239 10.01 -9.97 -12.15
CA ALA A 239 9.83 -11.41 -12.04
C ALA A 239 8.56 -11.88 -12.77
N LYS A 240 7.44 -11.15 -12.64
CA LYS A 240 6.17 -11.43 -13.34
C LYS A 240 6.31 -11.20 -14.85
N GLY A 241 6.88 -10.09 -15.28
CA GLY A 241 7.13 -9.75 -16.69
C GLY A 241 8.24 -10.57 -17.34
N LYS A 242 9.06 -11.30 -16.55
CA LYS A 242 10.25 -12.06 -17.01
C LYS A 242 11.23 -11.17 -17.78
N ILE A 243 11.43 -9.95 -17.31
CA ILE A 243 12.32 -8.95 -17.91
C ILE A 243 13.32 -8.44 -16.88
N GLY A 244 14.41 -7.81 -17.37
CA GLY A 244 15.34 -7.04 -16.54
C GLY A 244 14.90 -5.58 -16.47
N ILE A 245 15.05 -4.96 -15.29
CA ILE A 245 14.85 -3.54 -15.07
C ILE A 245 16.19 -2.91 -14.70
N VAL A 246 16.52 -1.79 -15.33
CA VAL A 246 17.72 -0.99 -15.03
C VAL A 246 17.24 0.37 -14.52
N LEU A 247 17.66 0.74 -13.31
CA LEU A 247 17.44 2.05 -12.73
C LEU A 247 18.69 2.91 -12.83
N GLU A 248 18.54 4.14 -13.27
CA GLU A 248 19.55 5.17 -13.12
C GLU A 248 19.37 5.84 -11.76
N GLU A 249 20.23 5.54 -10.80
CA GLU A 249 20.12 6.02 -9.42
C GLU A 249 19.96 7.55 -9.34
N GLY A 250 20.70 8.29 -10.14
CA GLY A 250 20.64 9.75 -10.20
C GLY A 250 19.33 10.32 -10.76
N ALA A 251 18.51 9.49 -11.43
CA ALA A 251 17.19 9.88 -11.95
C ALA A 251 16.06 9.62 -10.97
N VAL A 252 16.31 8.85 -9.90
CA VAL A 252 15.30 8.58 -8.88
C VAL A 252 15.10 9.81 -7.99
N PRO A 253 13.88 10.39 -7.93
CA PRO A 253 13.65 11.60 -7.17
C PRO A 253 13.60 11.29 -5.66
N ILE A 254 14.64 11.69 -4.93
CA ILE A 254 14.75 11.54 -3.47
C ILE A 254 15.06 12.91 -2.88
N ARG A 255 14.23 13.37 -1.95
CA ARG A 255 14.40 14.64 -1.25
C ARG A 255 15.63 14.61 -0.33
N ASP A 256 16.24 15.77 -0.09
CA ASP A 256 17.42 15.87 0.77
C ASP A 256 17.14 15.44 2.21
N GLU A 257 15.93 15.75 2.74
CA GLU A 257 15.52 15.33 4.07
C GLU A 257 15.40 13.80 4.18
N VAL A 258 14.94 13.14 3.11
CA VAL A 258 14.86 11.67 3.02
C VAL A 258 16.27 11.08 2.98
N ARG A 259 17.19 11.66 2.19
CA ARG A 259 18.60 11.22 2.14
C ARG A 259 19.26 11.35 3.51
N ALA A 260 19.11 12.51 4.17
CA ALA A 260 19.67 12.73 5.49
C ALA A 260 19.13 11.72 6.53
N ALA A 261 17.81 11.49 6.55
CA ALA A 261 17.20 10.48 7.42
C ALA A 261 17.73 9.08 7.13
N SER A 262 17.84 8.72 5.86
CA SER A 262 18.34 7.43 5.35
C SER A 262 19.77 7.17 5.82
N GLU A 263 20.66 8.15 5.68
CA GLU A 263 22.05 8.06 6.16
C GLU A 263 22.13 7.88 7.68
N MET A 264 21.28 8.57 8.45
CA MET A 264 21.26 8.46 9.92
C MET A 264 20.78 7.09 10.41
N VAL A 265 19.81 6.47 9.73
CA VAL A 265 19.27 5.15 10.13
C VAL A 265 19.97 4.00 9.40
N GLY A 266 20.77 4.26 8.37
CA GLY A 266 21.44 3.23 7.57
C GLY A 266 20.50 2.40 6.71
N ILE A 267 19.40 2.96 6.23
CA ILE A 267 18.40 2.28 5.39
C ILE A 267 18.29 2.98 4.05
N ASP A 268 18.37 2.22 2.95
CA ASP A 268 18.24 2.75 1.60
C ASP A 268 16.81 3.26 1.34
N PRO A 269 16.63 4.49 0.83
CA PRO A 269 15.32 5.05 0.48
C PRO A 269 14.52 4.19 -0.51
N LEU A 270 15.18 3.43 -1.37
CA LEU A 270 14.53 2.52 -2.31
C LEU A 270 13.82 1.34 -1.64
N LEU A 271 14.15 1.04 -0.37
CA LEU A 271 13.61 -0.09 0.38
C LEU A 271 12.47 0.29 1.32
N VAL A 272 12.17 1.57 1.46
CA VAL A 272 11.14 2.02 2.40
C VAL A 272 9.82 2.36 1.69
N ALA A 273 8.73 2.22 2.45
CA ALA A 273 7.39 2.41 1.94
C ALA A 273 7.09 3.85 1.51
N ASN A 274 6.28 3.97 0.48
CA ASN A 274 5.58 5.18 0.05
C ASN A 274 4.08 4.89 0.10
N GLU A 275 3.26 5.87 0.43
CA GLU A 275 1.83 5.67 0.64
C GLU A 275 0.97 6.67 -0.16
N GLY A 276 1.61 7.35 -1.11
CA GLY A 276 0.97 8.33 -2.00
C GLY A 276 1.70 8.45 -3.33
N LYS A 277 2.23 7.33 -3.83
CA LYS A 277 2.94 7.25 -5.12
C LYS A 277 2.45 6.04 -5.92
N ALA A 278 2.67 6.14 -7.21
CA ALA A 278 2.46 5.06 -8.18
C ALA A 278 3.65 5.01 -9.13
#